data_e75698179a0d292913c3d7196d3db5ef
#
_entry.id   e75698179a0d292913c3d7196d3db5ef
#
_cell.length_a   1.000
_cell.length_b   1.000
_cell.length_c   1.000
_cell.angle_alpha   90.00
_cell.angle_beta   90.00
_cell.angle_gamma   90.00
#
_symmetry.space_group_name_H-M   'P 1'
#
loop_
_entity.id
_entity.type
_entity.pdbx_description
1 polymer ?
#
loop_
_entity_poly.entity_id
_entity_poly.type
_entity_poly.pdbx_seq_one_letter_code
_entity_poly.pdbx_strand_id
1 'polypeptide(L)'
;MFNVRKNMTNLEFLKSRFYVFKDISRYRNAYKNYFSVIYRIIRNKYPIDVVLKNGQTRTLHNRIEVYTTSLGLDKFFRVEKNCVIISKNNKTIQFIDGISNGDVSGIFLEEDYEFLPVNNKVVIDIGANIGDSAIYFATNNASKVIALEPYQNNFEIAKKNISLNHFEKHIEILLAGCSNESGHINLDSDKGTPQTGLHESKTGIKIPLFSLKNLVDKYEINQGILKMDCEGCEYDSILETSDSILQKFSHIQIEY
;
A
#
# COMPACT_ATOMS: atom_id res chain seq x y z
N MET A 1 -25.43 -9.59 11.78
CA MET A 1 -25.96 -9.64 10.39
C MET A 1 -25.97 -8.20 9.87
N PHE A 2 -24.83 -7.67 9.42
CA PHE A 2 -24.72 -6.31 8.88
C PHE A 2 -24.47 -6.40 7.38
N ASN A 3 -25.48 -6.03 6.63
CA ASN A 3 -25.50 -5.99 5.17
C ASN A 3 -24.98 -4.61 4.74
N VAL A 4 -23.68 -4.45 4.56
CA VAL A 4 -23.12 -3.23 3.96
C VAL A 4 -23.06 -3.43 2.45
N ARG A 5 -24.15 -3.14 1.74
CA ARG A 5 -24.09 -2.84 0.32
C ARG A 5 -23.50 -1.44 0.16
N LYS A 6 -22.19 -1.33 -0.03
CA LYS A 6 -21.58 -0.11 -0.56
C LYS A 6 -22.09 0.05 -2.00
N ASN A 7 -22.89 1.07 -2.24
CA ASN A 7 -23.26 1.51 -3.59
C ASN A 7 -22.00 2.10 -4.24
N MET A 8 -21.28 1.30 -5.02
CA MET A 8 -20.21 1.81 -5.89
C MET A 8 -20.81 2.83 -6.85
N THR A 9 -20.19 3.99 -6.98
CA THR A 9 -20.58 4.97 -8.00
C THR A 9 -20.40 4.37 -9.41
N ASN A 10 -21.17 4.84 -10.38
CA ASN A 10 -21.06 4.38 -11.77
C ASN A 10 -19.64 4.55 -12.33
N LEU A 11 -18.88 5.50 -11.82
CA LEU A 11 -17.50 5.78 -12.23
C LEU A 11 -16.51 4.74 -11.67
N GLU A 12 -16.65 4.35 -10.42
CA GLU A 12 -15.83 3.28 -9.79
C GLU A 12 -16.12 1.92 -10.45
N PHE A 13 -17.37 1.67 -10.80
CA PHE A 13 -17.76 0.48 -11.54
C PHE A 13 -17.15 0.46 -12.95
N LEU A 14 -17.07 1.59 -13.63
CA LEU A 14 -16.41 1.72 -14.92
C LEU A 14 -14.89 1.59 -14.82
N LYS A 15 -14.24 2.23 -13.83
CA LYS A 15 -12.79 2.10 -13.60
C LYS A 15 -12.40 0.65 -13.32
N SER A 16 -13.13 -0.07 -12.46
CA SER A 16 -12.87 -1.48 -12.19
C SER A 16 -12.96 -2.38 -13.42
N ARG A 17 -13.80 -2.02 -14.41
CA ARG A 17 -13.90 -2.71 -15.70
C ARG A 17 -12.70 -2.44 -16.62
N PHE A 18 -12.14 -1.23 -16.62
CA PHE A 18 -10.96 -0.90 -17.44
C PHE A 18 -9.73 -1.71 -16.99
N TYR A 19 -9.51 -1.91 -15.70
CA TYR A 19 -8.44 -2.77 -15.20
C TYR A 19 -8.56 -4.23 -15.66
N VAL A 20 -9.78 -4.77 -15.72
CA VAL A 20 -10.00 -6.14 -16.22
C VAL A 20 -9.63 -6.26 -17.70
N PHE A 21 -9.86 -5.23 -18.51
CA PHE A 21 -9.49 -5.24 -19.93
C PHE A 21 -7.97 -5.23 -20.14
N LYS A 22 -7.21 -4.52 -19.30
CA LYS A 22 -5.75 -4.54 -19.31
C LYS A 22 -5.19 -5.94 -19.02
N ASP A 23 -5.91 -6.74 -18.24
CA ASP A 23 -5.50 -8.08 -17.79
C ASP A 23 -6.03 -9.24 -18.68
N ILE A 24 -6.82 -8.98 -19.72
CA ILE A 24 -7.39 -10.05 -20.56
C ILE A 24 -6.32 -10.96 -21.15
N SER A 25 -5.23 -10.41 -21.64
CA SER A 25 -4.12 -11.19 -22.23
C SER A 25 -3.47 -12.10 -21.20
N ARG A 26 -3.32 -11.63 -19.96
CA ARG A 26 -2.78 -12.41 -18.82
C ARG A 26 -3.69 -13.58 -18.50
N TYR A 27 -4.98 -13.33 -18.29
CA TYR A 27 -5.94 -14.40 -17.99
C TYR A 27 -6.09 -15.41 -19.13
N ARG A 28 -6.06 -14.94 -20.39
CA ARG A 28 -6.04 -15.80 -21.58
C ARG A 28 -4.80 -16.72 -21.60
N ASN A 29 -3.66 -16.23 -21.19
CA ASN A 29 -2.41 -17.00 -21.15
C ASN A 29 -2.37 -17.99 -19.97
N ALA A 30 -3.02 -17.67 -18.84
CA ALA A 30 -3.03 -18.50 -17.64
C ALA A 30 -4.13 -19.58 -17.64
N TYR A 31 -5.34 -19.24 -18.10
CA TYR A 31 -6.52 -20.07 -17.93
C TYR A 31 -7.11 -20.55 -19.27
N LYS A 32 -7.48 -21.83 -19.34
CA LYS A 32 -8.24 -22.37 -20.49
C LYS A 32 -9.65 -21.78 -20.55
N ASN A 33 -10.29 -21.60 -19.39
CA ASN A 33 -11.65 -21.07 -19.24
C ASN A 33 -11.69 -19.56 -18.93
N TYR A 34 -10.73 -18.78 -19.45
CA TYR A 34 -10.53 -17.37 -19.11
C TYR A 34 -11.77 -16.47 -19.28
N PHE A 35 -12.63 -16.74 -20.27
CA PHE A 35 -13.88 -15.99 -20.43
C PHE A 35 -14.81 -16.11 -19.21
N SER A 36 -14.95 -17.33 -18.68
CA SER A 36 -15.73 -17.58 -17.46
C SER A 36 -15.10 -16.89 -16.26
N VAL A 37 -13.77 -16.95 -16.15
CA VAL A 37 -13.00 -16.30 -15.08
C VAL A 37 -13.24 -14.79 -15.10
N ILE A 38 -13.04 -14.12 -16.26
CA ILE A 38 -13.26 -12.68 -16.43
C ILE A 38 -14.71 -12.30 -16.09
N TYR A 39 -15.69 -13.05 -16.61
CA TYR A 39 -17.10 -12.80 -16.32
C TYR A 39 -17.39 -12.83 -14.82
N ARG A 40 -16.84 -13.82 -14.09
CA ARG A 40 -17.06 -13.93 -12.66
C ARG A 40 -16.35 -12.84 -11.87
N ILE A 41 -15.12 -12.44 -12.27
CA ILE A 41 -14.39 -11.29 -11.68
C ILE A 41 -15.22 -10.01 -11.81
N ILE A 42 -15.71 -9.70 -13.03
CA ILE A 42 -16.53 -8.50 -13.30
C ILE A 42 -17.80 -8.48 -12.43
N ARG A 43 -18.37 -9.65 -12.14
CA ARG A 43 -19.56 -9.81 -11.30
C ARG A 43 -19.26 -9.95 -9.82
N ASN A 44 -17.99 -9.91 -9.43
CA ASN A 44 -17.52 -10.16 -8.06
C ASN A 44 -18.09 -11.47 -7.46
N LYS A 45 -18.16 -12.53 -8.31
CA LYS A 45 -18.73 -13.85 -7.94
C LYS A 45 -17.61 -14.82 -7.62
N TYR A 46 -17.31 -15.01 -6.35
CA TYR A 46 -16.34 -15.97 -5.84
C TYR A 46 -17.06 -17.08 -5.04
N PRO A 47 -16.48 -18.28 -4.92
CA PRO A 47 -15.23 -18.73 -5.55
C PRO A 47 -15.32 -18.92 -7.06
N ILE A 48 -14.15 -18.96 -7.74
CA ILE A 48 -14.02 -19.16 -9.18
C ILE A 48 -13.23 -20.45 -9.44
N ASP A 49 -13.82 -21.39 -10.16
CA ASP A 49 -13.09 -22.55 -10.65
C ASP A 49 -12.33 -22.18 -11.92
N VAL A 50 -11.01 -22.32 -11.88
CA VAL A 50 -10.10 -22.05 -12.99
C VAL A 50 -9.50 -23.35 -13.53
N VAL A 51 -9.30 -23.41 -14.85
CA VAL A 51 -8.58 -24.49 -15.51
C VAL A 51 -7.28 -23.90 -16.06
N LEU A 52 -6.15 -24.26 -15.45
CA LEU A 52 -4.83 -23.81 -15.88
C LEU A 52 -4.47 -24.34 -17.27
N LYS A 53 -3.50 -23.73 -17.96
CA LYS A 53 -3.04 -24.20 -19.29
C LYS A 53 -2.50 -25.62 -19.26
N ASN A 54 -1.89 -26.06 -18.16
CA ASN A 54 -1.44 -27.44 -17.95
C ASN A 54 -2.57 -28.45 -17.71
N GLY A 55 -3.83 -27.98 -17.59
CA GLY A 55 -5.01 -28.82 -17.35
C GLY A 55 -5.40 -29.00 -15.89
N GLN A 56 -4.63 -28.51 -14.93
CA GLN A 56 -5.00 -28.56 -13.53
C GLN A 56 -6.20 -27.64 -13.27
N THR A 57 -7.11 -28.08 -12.41
CA THR A 57 -8.25 -27.29 -11.94
C THR A 57 -7.97 -26.80 -10.52
N ARG A 58 -8.31 -25.53 -10.24
CA ARG A 58 -8.23 -24.92 -8.91
C ARG A 58 -9.46 -24.09 -8.64
N THR A 59 -9.85 -24.01 -7.37
CA THR A 59 -10.91 -23.11 -6.89
C THR A 59 -10.27 -21.94 -6.19
N LEU A 60 -10.51 -20.72 -6.68
CA LEU A 60 -9.93 -19.48 -6.18
C LEU A 60 -11.01 -18.62 -5.52
N HIS A 61 -10.73 -18.15 -4.30
CA HIS A 61 -11.76 -17.59 -3.42
C HIS A 61 -11.88 -16.07 -3.48
N ASN A 62 -10.90 -15.38 -4.07
CA ASN A 62 -10.90 -13.94 -4.19
C ASN A 62 -10.12 -13.47 -5.43
N ARG A 63 -10.18 -12.16 -5.71
CA ARG A 63 -9.54 -11.56 -6.89
C ARG A 63 -8.02 -11.70 -6.86
N ILE A 64 -7.41 -11.61 -5.69
CA ILE A 64 -5.96 -11.68 -5.53
C ILE A 64 -5.46 -13.08 -5.85
N GLU A 65 -6.13 -14.13 -5.38
CA GLU A 65 -5.78 -15.49 -5.75
C GLU A 65 -5.85 -15.73 -7.26
N VAL A 66 -6.87 -15.17 -7.93
CA VAL A 66 -6.98 -15.26 -9.40
C VAL A 66 -5.81 -14.54 -10.06
N TYR A 67 -5.46 -13.36 -9.57
CA TYR A 67 -4.36 -12.57 -10.09
C TYR A 67 -3.01 -13.27 -9.88
N THR A 68 -2.68 -13.63 -8.66
CA THR A 68 -1.40 -14.28 -8.31
C THR A 68 -1.23 -15.65 -8.99
N THR A 69 -2.31 -16.43 -9.09
CA THR A 69 -2.28 -17.70 -9.85
C THR A 69 -2.04 -17.45 -11.33
N SER A 70 -2.59 -16.39 -11.91
CA SER A 70 -2.36 -16.04 -13.32
C SER A 70 -0.92 -15.66 -13.64
N LEU A 71 -0.19 -15.17 -12.65
CA LEU A 71 1.23 -14.85 -12.72
C LEU A 71 2.16 -16.01 -12.31
N GLY A 72 1.60 -17.12 -11.82
CA GLY A 72 2.38 -18.21 -11.25
C GLY A 72 3.00 -17.88 -9.88
N LEU A 73 2.51 -16.84 -9.21
CA LEU A 73 3.01 -16.33 -7.94
C LEU A 73 2.26 -16.92 -6.72
N ASP A 74 1.30 -17.78 -6.93
CA ASP A 74 0.50 -18.45 -5.88
C ASP A 74 1.33 -19.27 -4.89
N LYS A 75 2.57 -19.60 -5.24
CA LYS A 75 3.53 -20.23 -4.32
C LYS A 75 4.10 -19.26 -3.29
N PHE A 76 4.15 -17.99 -3.64
CA PHE A 76 4.76 -16.94 -2.84
C PHE A 76 3.73 -16.06 -2.11
N PHE A 77 2.49 -16.09 -2.55
CA PHE A 77 1.42 -15.23 -2.06
C PHE A 77 0.18 -16.06 -1.73
N ARG A 78 -0.24 -16.01 -0.46
CA ARG A 78 -1.43 -16.70 0.03
C ARG A 78 -2.31 -15.75 0.81
N VAL A 79 -3.60 -16.01 0.77
CA VAL A 79 -4.59 -15.30 1.58
C VAL A 79 -5.26 -16.33 2.51
N GLU A 80 -5.11 -16.14 3.80
CA GLU A 80 -5.71 -16.99 4.82
C GLU A 80 -6.60 -16.13 5.73
N LYS A 81 -7.91 -16.31 5.65
CA LYS A 81 -8.90 -15.46 6.34
C LYS A 81 -8.75 -13.99 5.89
N ASN A 82 -8.32 -13.09 6.80
CA ASN A 82 -8.05 -11.68 6.52
C ASN A 82 -6.55 -11.37 6.52
N CYS A 83 -5.69 -12.36 6.37
CA CYS A 83 -4.25 -12.20 6.40
C CYS A 83 -3.67 -12.50 5.01
N VAL A 84 -2.84 -11.60 4.51
CA VAL A 84 -2.00 -11.81 3.33
C VAL A 84 -0.65 -12.33 3.80
N ILE A 85 -0.19 -13.43 3.23
CA ILE A 85 1.08 -14.06 3.56
C ILE A 85 1.94 -14.11 2.32
N ILE A 86 3.12 -13.49 2.40
CA ILE A 86 4.12 -13.43 1.33
C ILE A 86 5.32 -14.23 1.78
N SER A 87 5.74 -15.21 0.97
CA SER A 87 6.93 -16.02 1.25
C SER A 87 7.90 -15.90 0.07
N LYS A 88 8.98 -15.13 0.26
CA LYS A 88 10.01 -14.88 -0.75
C LYS A 88 11.39 -14.92 -0.10
N ASN A 89 12.38 -15.54 -0.75
CA ASN A 89 13.78 -15.57 -0.28
C ASN A 89 13.96 -16.03 1.17
N ASN A 90 13.25 -17.10 1.58
CA ASN A 90 13.23 -17.63 2.96
C ASN A 90 12.71 -16.65 4.03
N LYS A 91 12.08 -15.55 3.62
CA LYS A 91 11.38 -14.63 4.52
C LYS A 91 9.88 -14.82 4.35
N THR A 92 9.15 -14.78 5.45
CA THR A 92 7.67 -14.77 5.43
C THR A 92 7.21 -13.47 6.06
N ILE A 93 6.39 -12.73 5.31
CA ILE A 93 5.81 -11.45 5.71
C ILE A 93 4.30 -11.61 5.72
N GLN A 94 3.66 -11.04 6.72
CA GLN A 94 2.22 -11.19 6.93
C GLN A 94 1.58 -9.82 7.10
N PHE A 95 0.40 -9.64 6.50
CA PHE A 95 -0.38 -8.42 6.64
C PHE A 95 -1.80 -8.76 7.08
N ILE A 96 -2.25 -8.10 8.13
CA ILE A 96 -3.66 -8.01 8.47
C ILE A 96 -4.25 -6.92 7.56
N ASP A 97 -5.37 -7.24 6.89
CA ASP A 97 -5.94 -6.39 5.85
C ASP A 97 -5.04 -6.32 4.58
N GLY A 98 -5.22 -5.34 3.69
CA GLY A 98 -4.39 -5.21 2.47
C GLY A 98 -4.85 -6.08 1.29
N ILE A 99 -6.02 -6.73 1.42
CA ILE A 99 -6.61 -7.52 0.33
C ILE A 99 -7.37 -6.60 -0.64
N SER A 100 -7.85 -5.46 -0.16
CA SER A 100 -8.86 -4.66 -0.84
C SER A 100 -8.29 -3.62 -1.81
N ASN A 101 -7.13 -3.06 -1.54
CA ASN A 101 -6.54 -1.95 -2.31
C ASN A 101 -5.48 -2.39 -3.34
N GLY A 102 -4.85 -3.55 -3.16
CA GLY A 102 -3.85 -4.05 -4.10
C GLY A 102 -2.41 -3.62 -3.79
N ASP A 103 -2.19 -2.71 -2.84
CA ASP A 103 -0.88 -2.13 -2.53
C ASP A 103 0.14 -3.19 -2.12
N VAL A 104 -0.24 -4.11 -1.23
CA VAL A 104 0.63 -5.23 -0.83
C VAL A 104 1.09 -6.06 -2.04
N SER A 105 0.22 -6.26 -3.05
CA SER A 105 0.60 -7.01 -4.25
C SER A 105 1.51 -6.21 -5.19
N GLY A 106 1.27 -4.92 -5.39
CA GLY A 106 2.12 -4.02 -6.16
C GLY A 106 3.52 -3.96 -5.55
N ILE A 107 3.60 -3.68 -4.28
CA ILE A 107 4.87 -3.51 -3.57
C ILE A 107 5.70 -4.80 -3.51
N PHE A 108 5.09 -5.96 -3.21
CA PHE A 108 5.84 -7.19 -2.96
C PHE A 108 5.93 -8.15 -4.15
N LEU A 109 5.04 -8.07 -5.13
CA LEU A 109 5.02 -8.96 -6.29
C LEU A 109 5.43 -8.24 -7.57
N GLU A 110 4.99 -6.98 -7.76
CA GLU A 110 5.38 -6.15 -8.90
C GLU A 110 6.65 -5.34 -8.59
N GLU A 111 7.07 -5.33 -7.31
CA GLU A 111 8.32 -4.72 -6.83
C GLU A 111 8.41 -3.22 -7.14
N ASP A 112 7.31 -2.48 -6.93
CA ASP A 112 7.15 -1.06 -7.27
C ASP A 112 8.29 -0.17 -6.74
N TYR A 113 8.96 -0.58 -5.66
CA TYR A 113 10.06 0.17 -5.04
C TYR A 113 11.44 -0.49 -5.19
N GLU A 114 11.61 -1.52 -6.07
CA GLU A 114 12.89 -2.23 -6.25
C GLU A 114 14.05 -1.29 -6.66
N PHE A 115 13.73 -0.24 -7.41
CA PHE A 115 14.73 0.73 -7.88
C PHE A 115 15.27 1.65 -6.77
N LEU A 116 14.66 1.70 -5.58
CA LEU A 116 15.12 2.53 -4.47
C LEU A 116 16.25 1.82 -3.70
N PRO A 117 17.44 2.42 -3.61
CA PRO A 117 18.60 1.82 -2.92
C PRO A 117 18.49 2.00 -1.40
N VAL A 118 17.52 1.34 -0.77
CA VAL A 118 17.20 1.50 0.65
C VAL A 118 18.19 0.84 1.61
N ASN A 119 19.01 -0.08 1.12
CA ASN A 119 19.96 -0.84 1.96
C ASN A 119 20.88 0.09 2.76
N ASN A 120 20.89 -0.06 4.10
CA ASN A 120 21.61 0.79 5.05
C ASN A 120 21.25 2.29 5.00
N LYS A 121 20.10 2.66 4.45
CA LYS A 121 19.61 4.04 4.40
C LYS A 121 18.49 4.26 5.41
N VAL A 122 18.33 5.51 5.84
CA VAL A 122 17.13 5.96 6.52
C VAL A 122 16.08 6.28 5.46
N VAL A 123 14.87 5.77 5.64
CA VAL A 123 13.73 6.02 4.76
C VAL A 123 12.69 6.85 5.50
N ILE A 124 12.23 7.91 4.87
CA ILE A 124 11.01 8.63 5.24
C ILE A 124 9.90 8.13 4.31
N ASP A 125 8.86 7.56 4.91
CA ASP A 125 7.72 6.97 4.20
C ASP A 125 6.45 7.76 4.56
N ILE A 126 6.01 8.63 3.67
CA ILE A 126 4.84 9.49 3.87
C ILE A 126 3.65 8.85 3.15
N GLY A 127 2.57 8.64 3.91
CA GLY A 127 1.41 7.86 3.47
C GLY A 127 1.68 6.35 3.58
N ALA A 128 2.02 5.91 4.79
CA ALA A 128 2.39 4.52 5.04
C ALA A 128 1.19 3.54 5.07
N ASN A 129 -0.03 4.07 5.00
CA ASN A 129 -1.26 3.28 4.96
C ASN A 129 -1.27 2.17 6.05
N ILE A 130 -1.35 0.91 5.67
CA ILE A 130 -1.30 -0.25 6.58
C ILE A 130 0.13 -0.71 6.92
N GLY A 131 1.14 0.06 6.54
CA GLY A 131 2.56 -0.20 6.82
C GLY A 131 3.25 -1.12 5.81
N ASP A 132 2.65 -1.37 4.67
CA ASP A 132 3.16 -2.27 3.63
C ASP A 132 4.47 -1.77 2.99
N SER A 133 4.53 -0.50 2.56
CA SER A 133 5.76 0.14 2.09
C SER A 133 6.85 0.17 3.16
N ALA A 134 6.51 0.56 4.39
CA ALA A 134 7.46 0.61 5.50
C ALA A 134 8.09 -0.77 5.80
N ILE A 135 7.26 -1.82 5.81
CA ILE A 135 7.71 -3.21 6.00
C ILE A 135 8.56 -3.68 4.81
N TYR A 136 8.19 -3.30 3.58
CA TYR A 136 9.02 -3.58 2.41
C TYR A 136 10.43 -2.99 2.55
N PHE A 137 10.54 -1.72 2.92
CA PHE A 137 11.84 -1.06 3.11
C PHE A 137 12.66 -1.71 4.22
N ALA A 138 12.04 -2.03 5.37
CA ALA A 138 12.71 -2.74 6.46
C ALA A 138 13.15 -4.15 6.05
N THR A 139 12.34 -4.88 5.27
CA THR A 139 12.68 -6.19 4.72
C THR A 139 13.89 -6.14 3.78
N ASN A 140 14.07 -5.01 3.07
CA ASN A 140 15.19 -4.73 2.17
C ASN A 140 16.35 -4.01 2.86
N ASN A 141 16.47 -4.17 4.20
CA ASN A 141 17.56 -3.73 5.04
C ASN A 141 17.72 -2.20 5.12
N ALA A 142 16.64 -1.42 5.06
CA ALA A 142 16.69 -0.02 5.50
C ALA A 142 17.21 0.02 6.95
N SER A 143 18.12 0.95 7.24
CA SER A 143 18.67 1.08 8.60
C SER A 143 17.62 1.54 9.60
N LYS A 144 16.71 2.41 9.16
CA LYS A 144 15.52 2.86 9.88
C LYS A 144 14.48 3.33 8.88
N VAL A 145 13.21 3.11 9.19
CA VAL A 145 12.07 3.67 8.46
C VAL A 145 11.28 4.56 9.43
N ILE A 146 11.05 5.80 9.04
CA ILE A 146 10.14 6.73 9.72
C ILE A 146 8.91 6.87 8.83
N ALA A 147 7.81 6.29 9.28
CA ALA A 147 6.58 6.19 8.51
C ALA A 147 5.50 7.11 9.10
N LEU A 148 4.79 7.84 8.26
CA LEU A 148 3.70 8.73 8.65
C LEU A 148 2.40 8.23 8.04
N GLU A 149 1.39 8.06 8.89
CA GLU A 149 0.02 7.74 8.48
C GLU A 149 -0.96 8.59 9.30
N PRO A 150 -1.74 9.48 8.66
CA PRO A 150 -2.62 10.39 9.37
C PRO A 150 -3.95 9.77 9.81
N TYR A 151 -4.40 8.69 9.16
CA TYR A 151 -5.67 8.05 9.49
C TYR A 151 -5.53 7.03 10.60
N GLN A 152 -6.23 7.25 11.72
CA GLN A 152 -6.15 6.43 12.93
C GLN A 152 -6.33 4.93 12.66
N ASN A 153 -7.30 4.55 11.82
CA ASN A 153 -7.59 3.15 11.52
C ASN A 153 -6.42 2.47 10.78
N ASN A 154 -5.86 3.13 9.77
CA ASN A 154 -4.71 2.62 9.02
C ASN A 154 -3.47 2.55 9.91
N PHE A 155 -3.22 3.60 10.70
CA PHE A 155 -2.12 3.64 11.67
C PHE A 155 -2.18 2.46 12.66
N GLU A 156 -3.36 2.12 13.21
CA GLU A 156 -3.50 0.97 14.11
C GLU A 156 -3.29 -0.37 13.40
N ILE A 157 -3.68 -0.48 12.12
CA ILE A 157 -3.40 -1.65 11.31
C ILE A 157 -1.89 -1.73 11.01
N ALA A 158 -1.26 -0.61 10.63
CA ALA A 158 0.18 -0.55 10.38
C ALA A 158 0.99 -0.99 11.60
N LYS A 159 0.65 -0.51 12.80
CA LYS A 159 1.29 -0.96 14.06
C LYS A 159 1.19 -2.47 14.25
N LYS A 160 0.01 -3.05 14.00
CA LYS A 160 -0.19 -4.49 14.11
C LYS A 160 0.64 -5.25 13.08
N ASN A 161 0.70 -4.77 11.84
CA ASN A 161 1.47 -5.37 10.77
C ASN A 161 2.98 -5.29 11.06
N ILE A 162 3.48 -4.16 11.55
CA ILE A 162 4.88 -3.98 11.96
C ILE A 162 5.24 -4.98 13.07
N SER A 163 4.37 -5.10 14.09
CA SER A 163 4.59 -6.02 15.21
C SER A 163 4.50 -7.48 14.77
N LEU A 164 3.54 -7.83 13.90
CA LEU A 164 3.38 -9.17 13.36
C LEU A 164 4.64 -9.67 12.63
N ASN A 165 5.39 -8.73 12.04
CA ASN A 165 6.62 -9.00 11.29
C ASN A 165 7.91 -8.71 12.09
N HIS A 166 7.81 -8.33 13.36
CA HIS A 166 8.94 -8.06 14.27
C HIS A 166 9.86 -6.91 13.83
N PHE A 167 9.28 -5.86 13.20
CA PHE A 167 10.02 -4.70 12.73
C PHE A 167 9.93 -3.47 13.64
N GLU A 168 9.42 -3.57 14.88
CA GLU A 168 9.23 -2.45 15.81
C GLU A 168 10.53 -1.69 16.13
N LYS A 169 11.67 -2.35 16.02
CA LYS A 169 12.98 -1.71 16.23
C LYS A 169 13.50 -0.96 15.01
N HIS A 170 12.99 -1.28 13.81
CA HIS A 170 13.42 -0.72 12.53
C HIS A 170 12.46 0.32 11.98
N ILE A 171 11.18 0.22 12.34
CA ILE A 171 10.13 1.09 11.85
C ILE A 171 9.54 1.89 13.01
N GLU A 172 9.59 3.21 12.88
CA GLU A 172 8.88 4.16 13.73
C GLU A 172 7.68 4.68 12.96
N ILE A 173 6.48 4.22 13.32
CA ILE A 173 5.23 4.70 12.71
C ILE A 173 4.65 5.83 13.56
N LEU A 174 4.29 6.93 12.92
CA LEU A 174 3.72 8.14 13.53
C LEU A 174 2.29 8.35 13.06
N LEU A 175 1.38 8.60 13.99
CA LEU A 175 0.06 9.10 13.65
C LEU A 175 0.19 10.58 13.30
N ALA A 176 0.53 10.87 12.06
CA ALA A 176 0.88 12.19 11.58
C ALA A 176 0.70 12.30 10.06
N GLY A 177 0.48 13.51 9.58
CA GLY A 177 0.53 13.86 8.16
C GLY A 177 1.79 14.65 7.81
N CYS A 178 1.98 14.88 6.50
CA CYS A 178 2.99 15.78 5.97
C CYS A 178 2.33 17.02 5.35
N SER A 179 2.99 18.16 5.44
CA SER A 179 2.58 19.43 4.84
C SER A 179 3.80 20.30 4.58
N ASN A 180 3.63 21.43 3.88
CA ASN A 180 4.67 22.44 3.69
C ASN A 180 5.16 23.02 5.02
N GLU A 181 4.25 23.22 5.99
CA GLU A 181 4.54 23.72 7.32
C GLU A 181 4.10 22.73 8.40
N SER A 182 4.81 22.75 9.53
CA SER A 182 4.42 21.97 10.69
C SER A 182 3.25 22.61 11.40
N GLY A 183 2.32 21.77 11.84
CA GLY A 183 1.10 22.25 12.46
C GLY A 183 0.23 21.08 12.91
N HIS A 184 -1.07 21.26 12.75
CA HIS A 184 -2.05 20.23 13.06
C HIS A 184 -3.23 20.35 12.09
N ILE A 185 -3.87 19.23 11.83
CA ILE A 185 -5.12 19.13 11.10
C ILE A 185 -6.12 18.30 11.92
N ASN A 186 -7.39 18.59 11.82
CA ASN A 186 -8.43 17.74 12.40
C ASN A 186 -8.97 16.80 11.33
N LEU A 187 -8.85 15.50 11.53
CA LEU A 187 -9.31 14.47 10.59
C LEU A 187 -10.45 13.64 11.20
N ASP A 188 -11.49 13.39 10.42
CA ASP A 188 -12.53 12.43 10.78
C ASP A 188 -11.99 11.00 10.66
N SER A 189 -12.04 10.24 11.75
CA SER A 189 -11.59 8.83 11.77
C SER A 189 -12.36 7.94 10.80
N ASP A 190 -13.60 8.30 10.47
CA ASP A 190 -14.54 7.44 9.74
C ASP A 190 -14.73 7.84 8.27
N LYS A 191 -14.16 8.96 7.82
CA LYS A 191 -14.38 9.52 6.48
C LYS A 191 -13.17 9.49 5.54
N GLY A 192 -12.01 9.11 6.06
CA GLY A 192 -10.80 9.01 5.24
C GLY A 192 -10.75 7.70 4.50
N THR A 193 -11.04 7.73 3.20
CA THR A 193 -10.47 6.72 2.30
C THR A 193 -9.15 7.26 1.80
N PRO A 194 -8.09 6.44 1.65
CA PRO A 194 -6.78 6.87 1.16
C PRO A 194 -6.81 7.61 -0.20
N GLN A 195 -7.92 7.55 -0.91
CA GLN A 195 -8.09 8.07 -2.27
C GLN A 195 -8.59 9.52 -2.36
N THR A 196 -8.75 10.23 -1.25
CA THR A 196 -9.39 11.56 -1.26
C THR A 196 -8.56 12.68 -0.66
N GLY A 197 -7.32 12.42 -0.28
CA GLY A 197 -6.46 13.40 0.39
C GLY A 197 -6.88 13.72 1.82
N LEU A 198 -6.17 14.65 2.45
CA LEU A 198 -6.49 15.11 3.80
C LEU A 198 -7.68 16.07 3.77
N HIS A 199 -8.82 15.65 4.30
CA HIS A 199 -9.99 16.51 4.46
C HIS A 199 -10.13 16.98 5.90
N GLU A 200 -9.95 18.28 6.12
CA GLU A 200 -10.13 18.88 7.41
C GLU A 200 -11.58 18.73 7.90
N SER A 201 -11.73 18.27 9.14
CA SER A 201 -13.01 18.12 9.81
C SER A 201 -13.13 19.10 10.98
N LYS A 202 -14.34 19.62 11.21
CA LYS A 202 -14.60 20.48 12.38
C LYS A 202 -14.61 19.71 13.71
N THR A 203 -14.79 18.40 13.67
CA THR A 203 -15.05 17.55 14.86
C THR A 203 -14.08 16.37 14.98
N GLY A 204 -13.10 16.29 14.10
CA GLY A 204 -12.17 15.16 14.00
C GLY A 204 -11.08 15.13 15.08
N ILE A 205 -10.26 14.09 15.00
CA ILE A 205 -9.08 13.94 15.86
C ILE A 205 -8.00 14.92 15.39
N LYS A 206 -7.34 15.60 16.33
CA LYS A 206 -6.24 16.51 16.03
C LYS A 206 -4.96 15.72 15.73
N ILE A 207 -4.52 15.76 14.48
CA ILE A 207 -3.35 15.05 13.97
C ILE A 207 -2.20 16.05 13.73
N PRO A 208 -0.96 15.77 14.20
CA PRO A 208 0.19 16.61 13.90
C PRO A 208 0.57 16.54 12.43
N LEU A 209 1.02 17.66 11.89
CA LEU A 209 1.63 17.77 10.57
C LEU A 209 3.12 18.07 10.71
N PHE A 210 3.95 17.35 9.97
CA PHE A 210 5.39 17.61 9.88
C PHE A 210 5.73 18.15 8.50
N SER A 211 6.62 19.17 8.47
CA SER A 211 7.28 19.53 7.22
C SER A 211 8.47 18.61 6.96
N LEU A 212 8.89 18.50 5.69
CA LEU A 212 10.12 17.76 5.34
C LEU A 212 11.34 18.29 6.11
N LYS A 213 11.43 19.61 6.32
CA LYS A 213 12.47 20.22 7.14
C LYS A 213 12.48 19.65 8.56
N ASN A 214 11.31 19.56 9.22
CA ASN A 214 11.25 19.03 10.58
C ASN A 214 11.64 17.56 10.65
N LEU A 215 11.26 16.76 9.66
CA LEU A 215 11.65 15.35 9.60
C LEU A 215 13.16 15.22 9.40
N VAL A 216 13.74 16.01 8.47
CA VAL A 216 15.19 16.02 8.23
C VAL A 216 15.95 16.41 9.49
N ASP A 217 15.55 17.50 10.16
CA ASP A 217 16.22 17.99 11.36
C ASP A 217 16.07 17.02 12.54
N LYS A 218 14.85 16.50 12.77
CA LYS A 218 14.56 15.60 13.90
C LYS A 218 15.31 14.27 13.81
N TYR A 219 15.42 13.72 12.61
CA TYR A 219 16.02 12.41 12.38
C TYR A 219 17.43 12.48 11.79
N GLU A 220 18.00 13.69 11.71
CA GLU A 220 19.37 13.94 11.22
C GLU A 220 19.60 13.30 9.84
N ILE A 221 18.62 13.44 8.94
CA ILE A 221 18.64 12.79 7.63
C ILE A 221 19.81 13.32 6.79
N ASN A 222 20.62 12.40 6.30
CA ASN A 222 21.68 12.68 5.35
C ASN A 222 21.80 11.52 4.36
N GLN A 223 21.64 11.80 3.05
CA GLN A 223 21.58 10.79 2.00
C GLN A 223 20.47 9.73 2.22
N GLY A 224 19.35 10.17 2.83
CA GLY A 224 18.17 9.33 3.04
C GLY A 224 17.40 9.02 1.77
N ILE A 225 16.32 8.29 1.91
CA ILE A 225 15.31 8.03 0.86
C ILE A 225 13.99 8.67 1.30
N LEU A 226 13.31 9.34 0.39
CA LEU A 226 11.96 9.87 0.60
C LEU A 226 10.99 9.14 -0.32
N LYS A 227 9.95 8.52 0.24
CA LYS A 227 8.77 8.07 -0.49
C LYS A 227 7.59 8.93 -0.05
N MET A 228 6.84 9.47 -1.01
CA MET A 228 5.62 10.23 -0.79
C MET A 228 4.50 9.64 -1.65
N ASP A 229 3.44 9.24 -0.97
CA ASP A 229 2.19 8.75 -1.53
C ASP A 229 1.11 9.08 -0.52
N CYS A 230 0.72 10.34 -0.47
CA CYS A 230 -0.15 10.90 0.57
C CYS A 230 -1.45 11.48 0.01
N GLU A 231 -1.74 11.21 -1.28
CA GLU A 231 -2.98 11.56 -1.92
C GLU A 231 -3.28 13.08 -1.84
N GLY A 232 -2.25 13.90 -2.13
CA GLY A 232 -2.37 15.35 -2.30
C GLY A 232 -1.47 16.22 -1.43
N CYS A 233 -0.66 15.65 -0.52
CA CYS A 233 0.31 16.45 0.23
C CYS A 233 1.63 16.67 -0.53
N GLU A 234 1.87 15.95 -1.61
CA GLU A 234 3.13 15.88 -2.36
C GLU A 234 3.51 17.26 -2.93
N TYR A 235 2.54 17.90 -3.57
CA TYR A 235 2.75 19.13 -4.30
C TYR A 235 3.24 20.25 -3.38
N ASP A 236 2.47 20.54 -2.35
CA ASP A 236 2.78 21.63 -1.42
C ASP A 236 4.04 21.31 -0.61
N SER A 237 4.21 20.07 -0.19
CA SER A 237 5.37 19.65 0.61
C SER A 237 6.68 19.74 -0.16
N ILE A 238 6.69 19.40 -1.46
CA ILE A 238 7.91 19.44 -2.28
C ILE A 238 8.22 20.85 -2.78
N LEU A 239 7.23 21.55 -3.35
CA LEU A 239 7.47 22.84 -3.98
C LEU A 239 7.89 23.93 -2.99
N GLU A 240 7.43 23.83 -1.74
CA GLU A 240 7.77 24.82 -0.71
C GLU A 240 8.98 24.41 0.15
N THR A 241 9.54 23.22 -0.11
CA THR A 241 10.75 22.79 0.58
C THR A 241 12.00 23.31 -0.14
N SER A 242 12.93 23.89 0.63
CA SER A 242 14.19 24.41 0.07
C SER A 242 15.07 23.29 -0.52
N ASP A 243 15.83 23.62 -1.57
CA ASP A 243 16.77 22.71 -2.22
C ASP A 243 17.74 22.08 -1.21
N SER A 244 18.20 22.85 -0.20
CA SER A 244 19.12 22.35 0.83
C SER A 244 18.53 21.21 1.68
N ILE A 245 17.22 21.18 1.85
CA ILE A 245 16.50 20.08 2.52
C ILE A 245 16.29 18.91 1.55
N LEU A 246 15.86 19.18 0.31
CA LEU A 246 15.67 18.12 -0.69
C LEU A 246 16.99 17.37 -0.98
N GLN A 247 18.13 18.07 -1.01
CA GLN A 247 19.46 17.48 -1.18
C GLN A 247 19.90 16.56 -0.02
N LYS A 248 19.17 16.52 1.10
CA LYS A 248 19.39 15.55 2.17
C LYS A 248 18.89 14.14 1.81
N PHE A 249 18.10 14.04 0.75
CA PHE A 249 17.65 12.77 0.20
C PHE A 249 18.48 12.41 -1.02
N SER A 250 18.96 11.17 -1.07
CA SER A 250 19.65 10.65 -2.26
C SER A 250 18.69 10.26 -3.38
N HIS A 251 17.47 9.88 -3.01
CA HIS A 251 16.38 9.53 -3.92
C HIS A 251 15.05 10.01 -3.33
N ILE A 252 14.18 10.47 -4.20
CA ILE A 252 12.83 10.90 -3.89
C ILE A 252 11.89 10.19 -4.85
N GLN A 253 10.95 9.43 -4.32
CA GLN A 253 9.85 8.79 -5.05
C GLN A 253 8.55 9.49 -4.67
N ILE A 254 7.80 9.93 -5.69
CA ILE A 254 6.50 10.58 -5.53
C ILE A 254 5.50 9.80 -6.38
N GLU A 255 4.37 9.44 -5.80
CA GLU A 255 3.20 8.95 -6.51
C GLU A 255 2.21 10.12 -6.74
N TYR A 256 1.60 10.20 -7.95
CA TYR A 256 0.70 11.32 -8.32
C TYR A 256 -0.40 10.85 -9.29
#